data_5fa3a699b3f9f2cca70195c6c9775dbc
#
_entry.id   5fa3a699b3f9f2cca70195c6c9775dbc
#
_cell.length_a   1.000
_cell.length_b   1.000
_cell.length_c   1.000
_cell.angle_alpha   90.00
_cell.angle_beta   90.00
_cell.angle_gamma   90.00
#
_symmetry.space_group_name_H-M   'P 1'
#
loop_
_entity.id
_entity.type
_entity.pdbx_description
1 polymer ?
#
loop_
_entity_poly.entity_id
_entity_poly.type
_entity_poly.pdbx_seq_one_letter_code
_entity_poly.pdbx_strand_id
1 'polypeptide(L)'
;VALLRNARGSNYPSLVNFAKSCMEHEICGLTLHPRSDERHALSSDVIDLATLCKENNLEFNIEGNPFNIEKGSFRGYENLVKDIKPHQATLVPDEDNQITSDHGWIRGDHDEELKLIIERLHEDCSHVSMFIDANLESVDYALEMGVNSVEIYTGPYAKLNKDERVSYIEEMHEIFKYIKSNNLKLNAGHDLNLENLPELIDLHIIDEVSIGHAIITESLIHGLDNVLSQYIKIIK
;
A
#
# COMPACT_ATOMS: atom_id res chain seq x y z
N VAL A 1 1.14 3.20 13.64
CA VAL A 1 1.88 2.78 14.86
C VAL A 1 3.28 3.39 14.87
N ALA A 2 4.03 3.33 13.77
CA ALA A 2 5.39 3.87 13.69
C ALA A 2 5.46 5.37 14.08
N LEU A 3 4.54 6.20 13.59
CA LEU A 3 4.44 7.61 14.00
C LEU A 3 4.24 7.78 15.52
N LEU A 4 3.40 6.97 16.14
CA LEU A 4 3.18 7.01 17.61
C LEU A 4 4.46 6.66 18.37
N ARG A 5 5.21 5.64 17.91
CA ARG A 5 6.51 5.28 18.47
C ARG A 5 7.50 6.44 18.34
N ASN A 6 7.60 7.01 17.14
CA ASN A 6 8.59 8.06 16.85
C ASN A 6 8.29 9.35 17.62
N ALA A 7 7.02 9.64 17.95
CA ALA A 7 6.64 10.83 18.72
C ALA A 7 7.25 10.88 20.13
N ARG A 8 7.73 9.76 20.69
CA ARG A 8 8.30 9.70 22.06
C ARG A 8 9.76 9.26 22.09
N GLY A 9 10.37 8.93 20.95
CA GLY A 9 11.77 8.52 20.86
C GLY A 9 12.11 7.24 21.62
N SER A 10 11.12 6.36 21.82
CA SER A 10 11.28 5.04 22.46
C SER A 10 10.83 3.93 21.51
N ASN A 11 11.00 2.66 21.89
CA ASN A 11 10.44 1.54 21.12
C ASN A 11 9.02 1.15 21.56
N TYR A 12 8.21 2.13 21.96
CA TYR A 12 6.83 1.92 22.37
C TYR A 12 5.91 2.94 21.66
N PRO A 13 4.81 2.46 21.04
CA PRO A 13 4.42 1.06 20.86
C PRO A 13 5.35 0.27 19.94
N SER A 14 5.59 -1.01 20.24
CA SER A 14 6.38 -1.90 19.39
C SER A 14 5.60 -2.29 18.14
N LEU A 15 6.18 -2.08 16.93
CA LEU A 15 5.57 -2.47 15.67
C LEU A 15 5.42 -4.00 15.59
N VAL A 16 6.42 -4.75 16.05
CA VAL A 16 6.37 -6.21 16.05
C VAL A 16 5.23 -6.74 16.93
N ASN A 17 5.03 -6.18 18.13
CA ASN A 17 3.95 -6.62 19.01
C ASN A 17 2.59 -6.23 18.42
N PHE A 18 2.48 -5.05 17.82
CA PHE A 18 1.26 -4.63 17.14
C PHE A 18 0.93 -5.55 15.95
N ALA A 19 1.92 -5.87 15.14
CA ALA A 19 1.76 -6.81 14.03
C ALA A 19 1.30 -8.20 14.52
N LYS A 20 1.88 -8.71 15.62
CA LYS A 20 1.45 -9.97 16.23
C LYS A 20 -0.02 -9.92 16.66
N SER A 21 -0.48 -8.82 17.26
CA SER A 21 -1.89 -8.66 17.59
C SER A 21 -2.79 -8.65 16.33
N CYS A 22 -2.34 -8.01 15.23
CA CYS A 22 -3.07 -8.07 13.97
C CYS A 22 -3.13 -9.50 13.40
N MET A 23 -2.07 -10.29 13.56
CA MET A 23 -1.99 -11.68 13.09
C MET A 23 -2.89 -12.67 13.86
N GLU A 24 -3.44 -12.27 15.01
CA GLU A 24 -4.50 -13.05 15.69
C GLU A 24 -5.82 -13.02 14.91
N HIS A 25 -5.91 -12.15 13.90
CA HIS A 25 -7.02 -12.05 12.95
C HIS A 25 -6.58 -12.59 11.58
N GLU A 26 -7.53 -12.85 10.68
CA GLU A 26 -7.28 -13.44 9.36
C GLU A 26 -6.82 -12.37 8.34
N ILE A 27 -5.75 -11.64 8.68
CA ILE A 27 -5.09 -10.73 7.72
C ILE A 27 -4.29 -11.52 6.70
N CYS A 28 -4.16 -10.98 5.47
CA CYS A 28 -3.37 -11.61 4.40
C CYS A 28 -1.88 -11.22 4.47
N GLY A 29 -1.57 -10.02 4.94
CA GLY A 29 -0.20 -9.51 4.95
C GLY A 29 -0.05 -8.19 5.67
N LEU A 30 1.16 -7.63 5.57
CA LEU A 30 1.53 -6.33 6.10
C LEU A 30 2.17 -5.48 5.01
N THR A 31 1.79 -4.19 4.98
CA THR A 31 2.44 -3.17 4.13
C THR A 31 3.19 -2.18 5.01
N LEU A 32 4.45 -1.91 4.66
CA LEU A 32 5.26 -0.87 5.26
C LEU A 32 5.72 0.13 4.21
N HIS A 33 5.64 1.43 4.56
CA HIS A 33 6.17 2.52 3.76
C HIS A 33 7.35 3.19 4.49
N PRO A 34 8.59 2.66 4.34
CA PRO A 34 9.79 3.32 4.86
C PRO A 34 10.12 4.52 3.98
N ARG A 35 10.06 5.72 4.54
CA ARG A 35 10.42 6.97 3.84
C ARG A 35 11.89 7.32 4.06
N SER A 36 12.48 8.05 3.12
CA SER A 36 13.89 8.47 3.18
C SER A 36 14.25 9.31 4.40
N ASP A 37 13.27 10.01 4.99
CA ASP A 37 13.39 10.80 6.23
C ASP A 37 13.11 9.99 7.51
N GLU A 38 12.77 8.72 7.38
CA GLU A 38 12.48 7.78 8.47
C GLU A 38 11.44 8.25 9.50
N ARG A 39 10.58 9.17 9.11
CA ARG A 39 9.51 9.68 10.01
C ARG A 39 8.44 8.65 10.36
N HIS A 40 8.32 7.60 9.56
CA HIS A 40 7.40 6.48 9.77
C HIS A 40 8.16 5.19 10.17
N ALA A 41 8.05 4.15 9.32
CA ALA A 41 8.79 2.93 9.48
C ALA A 41 10.27 3.16 9.19
N LEU A 42 11.13 2.53 9.97
CA LEU A 42 12.58 2.50 9.79
C LEU A 42 12.96 1.31 8.90
N SER A 43 14.15 1.36 8.30
CA SER A 43 14.70 0.19 7.58
C SER A 43 14.79 -1.06 8.45
N SER A 44 15.06 -0.91 9.76
CA SER A 44 15.04 -2.03 10.72
C SER A 44 13.65 -2.62 10.93
N ASP A 45 12.59 -1.79 10.93
CA ASP A 45 11.21 -2.28 11.05
C ASP A 45 10.82 -3.14 9.85
N VAL A 46 11.29 -2.75 8.64
CA VAL A 46 11.07 -3.54 7.42
C VAL A 46 11.66 -4.94 7.56
N ILE A 47 12.90 -5.05 8.04
CA ILE A 47 13.57 -6.33 8.24
C ILE A 47 12.84 -7.19 9.28
N ASP A 48 12.50 -6.60 10.43
CA ASP A 48 11.84 -7.31 11.53
C ASP A 48 10.45 -7.83 11.11
N LEU A 49 9.65 -7.00 10.46
CA LEU A 49 8.28 -7.35 10.07
C LEU A 49 8.24 -8.27 8.84
N ALA A 50 9.18 -8.15 7.91
CA ALA A 50 9.33 -9.10 6.81
C ALA A 50 9.67 -10.51 7.34
N THR A 51 10.58 -10.60 8.32
CA THR A 51 10.92 -11.85 8.98
C THR A 51 9.69 -12.44 9.66
N LEU A 52 8.94 -11.64 10.40
CA LEU A 52 7.71 -12.05 11.07
C LEU A 52 6.65 -12.56 10.10
N CYS A 53 6.42 -11.86 8.96
CA CYS A 53 5.50 -12.31 7.93
C CYS A 53 5.92 -13.65 7.34
N LYS A 54 7.19 -13.81 7.01
CA LYS A 54 7.74 -15.07 6.48
C LYS A 54 7.54 -16.24 7.44
N GLU A 55 7.78 -16.05 8.73
CA GLU A 55 7.59 -17.09 9.77
C GLU A 55 6.13 -17.50 9.93
N ASN A 56 5.18 -16.62 9.57
CA ASN A 56 3.73 -16.84 9.70
C ASN A 56 3.03 -17.09 8.35
N ASN A 57 3.77 -17.25 7.24
CA ASN A 57 3.23 -17.43 5.88
C ASN A 57 2.26 -16.30 5.45
N LEU A 58 2.58 -15.07 5.82
CA LEU A 58 1.85 -13.87 5.41
C LEU A 58 2.61 -13.13 4.31
N GLU A 59 1.88 -12.43 3.47
CA GLU A 59 2.44 -11.56 2.45
C GLU A 59 3.10 -10.33 3.09
N PHE A 60 4.15 -9.84 2.46
CA PHE A 60 4.82 -8.63 2.87
C PHE A 60 4.99 -7.70 1.68
N ASN A 61 4.53 -6.47 1.81
CA ASN A 61 4.63 -5.42 0.81
C ASN A 61 5.53 -4.29 1.31
N ILE A 62 6.48 -3.85 0.49
CA ILE A 62 7.27 -2.63 0.71
C ILE A 62 6.75 -1.57 -0.25
N GLU A 63 6.22 -0.48 0.31
CA GLU A 63 5.77 0.68 -0.44
C GLU A 63 6.81 1.80 -0.36
N GLY A 64 7.05 2.54 -1.45
CA GLY A 64 7.96 3.67 -1.43
C GLY A 64 8.29 4.23 -2.81
N ASN A 65 9.00 5.37 -2.80
CA ASN A 65 9.51 5.96 -4.03
C ASN A 65 10.80 5.23 -4.45
N PRO A 66 10.82 4.61 -5.65
CA PRO A 66 11.96 3.82 -6.12
C PRO A 66 13.24 4.64 -6.34
N PHE A 67 13.11 5.97 -6.52
CA PHE A 67 14.25 6.88 -6.64
C PHE A 67 14.88 7.26 -5.28
N ASN A 68 14.28 6.85 -4.16
CA ASN A 68 14.86 7.10 -2.85
C ASN A 68 16.05 6.17 -2.60
N ILE A 69 17.24 6.74 -2.73
CA ILE A 69 18.53 6.09 -2.50
C ILE A 69 18.90 6.06 -1.01
N GLU A 70 19.95 5.34 -0.66
CA GLU A 70 20.50 5.28 0.70
C GLU A 70 20.80 6.69 1.25
N LYS A 71 20.31 6.95 2.51
CA LYS A 71 20.47 8.23 3.19
C LYS A 71 20.43 8.03 4.70
N GLY A 72 21.54 8.26 5.40
CA GLY A 72 21.62 8.03 6.85
C GLY A 72 21.43 6.56 7.21
N SER A 73 20.39 6.25 7.99
CA SER A 73 19.97 4.89 8.35
C SER A 73 19.00 4.25 7.36
N PHE A 74 18.41 5.05 6.48
CA PHE A 74 17.57 4.55 5.41
C PHE A 74 18.41 3.87 4.33
N ARG A 75 18.10 2.61 4.04
CA ARG A 75 18.91 1.75 3.15
C ARG A 75 18.69 1.97 1.66
N GLY A 76 17.76 2.84 1.26
CA GLY A 76 17.28 2.98 -0.10
C GLY A 76 16.20 1.95 -0.46
N TYR A 77 15.25 2.35 -1.30
CA TYR A 77 14.10 1.51 -1.63
C TYR A 77 14.51 0.22 -2.35
N GLU A 78 15.25 0.32 -3.45
CA GLU A 78 15.68 -0.85 -4.22
C GLU A 78 16.53 -1.83 -3.37
N ASN A 79 17.42 -1.31 -2.51
CA ASN A 79 18.22 -2.14 -1.63
C ASN A 79 17.36 -2.89 -0.62
N LEU A 80 16.31 -2.25 -0.06
CA LEU A 80 15.37 -2.93 0.82
C LEU A 80 14.63 -4.05 0.10
N VAL A 81 14.10 -3.81 -1.09
CA VAL A 81 13.41 -4.84 -1.88
C VAL A 81 14.35 -6.00 -2.21
N LYS A 82 15.56 -5.71 -2.67
CA LYS A 82 16.58 -6.72 -3.00
C LYS A 82 16.96 -7.60 -1.82
N ASP A 83 17.13 -7.01 -0.64
CA ASP A 83 17.58 -7.75 0.55
C ASP A 83 16.46 -8.56 1.19
N ILE A 84 15.23 -8.03 1.18
CA ILE A 84 14.05 -8.63 1.81
C ILE A 84 13.39 -9.65 0.90
N LYS A 85 13.36 -9.38 -0.40
CA LYS A 85 12.60 -10.14 -1.40
C LYS A 85 11.13 -10.28 -0.98
N PRO A 86 10.42 -9.15 -0.87
CA PRO A 86 9.04 -9.15 -0.40
C PRO A 86 8.11 -9.83 -1.40
N HIS A 87 6.90 -10.13 -0.97
CA HIS A 87 5.86 -10.63 -1.86
C HIS A 87 5.49 -9.59 -2.91
N GLN A 88 5.39 -8.33 -2.49
CA GLN A 88 5.05 -7.20 -3.34
C GLN A 88 5.95 -5.99 -3.06
N ALA A 89 6.25 -5.24 -4.11
CA ALA A 89 6.90 -3.92 -4.06
C ALA A 89 5.96 -2.89 -4.71
N THR A 90 5.42 -1.95 -3.93
CA THR A 90 4.50 -0.91 -4.42
C THR A 90 5.26 0.40 -4.63
N LEU A 91 5.26 0.89 -5.85
CA LEU A 91 5.95 2.12 -6.26
C LEU A 91 5.01 3.31 -6.12
N VAL A 92 5.40 4.31 -5.33
CA VAL A 92 4.66 5.56 -5.15
C VAL A 92 5.53 6.76 -5.53
N PRO A 93 4.95 7.84 -6.12
CA PRO A 93 5.71 9.01 -6.57
C PRO A 93 6.04 10.01 -5.46
N ASP A 94 5.97 9.61 -4.20
CA ASP A 94 6.05 10.50 -3.04
C ASP A 94 7.38 11.27 -2.96
N GLU A 95 7.29 12.58 -2.73
CA GLU A 95 8.43 13.43 -2.43
C GLU A 95 8.73 13.50 -0.93
N ASP A 96 9.97 13.88 -0.56
CA ASP A 96 10.43 13.98 0.83
C ASP A 96 9.55 14.88 1.72
N ASN A 97 8.97 15.96 1.16
CA ASN A 97 8.16 16.93 1.91
C ASN A 97 6.65 16.62 1.90
N GLN A 98 6.23 15.57 1.24
CA GLN A 98 4.82 15.21 1.12
C GLN A 98 4.34 14.49 2.37
N ILE A 99 3.20 14.90 2.94
CA ILE A 99 2.69 14.32 4.21
C ILE A 99 2.25 12.87 3.99
N THR A 100 1.57 12.61 2.88
CA THR A 100 1.04 11.29 2.50
C THR A 100 0.99 11.19 0.98
N SER A 101 0.86 9.98 0.45
CA SER A 101 0.62 9.77 -0.98
C SER A 101 -0.74 10.37 -1.36
N ASP A 102 -0.79 11.31 -2.30
CA ASP A 102 -1.99 12.06 -2.66
C ASP A 102 -2.27 12.08 -4.17
N HIS A 103 -1.47 11.37 -4.95
CA HIS A 103 -1.63 11.17 -6.39
C HIS A 103 -0.86 9.94 -6.86
N GLY A 104 -1.27 9.37 -7.99
CA GLY A 104 -0.58 8.30 -8.68
C GLY A 104 0.58 8.78 -9.55
N TRP A 105 1.31 7.84 -10.14
CA TRP A 105 2.37 8.14 -11.10
C TRP A 105 1.84 8.84 -12.34
N ILE A 106 2.59 9.85 -12.80
CA ILE A 106 2.33 10.63 -14.02
C ILE A 106 3.54 10.46 -14.94
N ARG A 107 3.31 10.34 -16.26
CA ARG A 107 4.37 10.31 -17.28
C ARG A 107 5.31 11.51 -17.13
N GLY A 108 6.61 11.27 -17.26
CA GLY A 108 7.58 12.33 -17.08
C GLY A 108 8.99 11.98 -17.57
N ASP A 109 9.94 12.83 -17.22
CA ASP A 109 11.33 12.75 -17.68
C ASP A 109 12.09 11.53 -17.13
N HIS A 110 11.56 10.85 -16.11
CA HIS A 110 12.18 9.69 -15.45
C HIS A 110 11.59 8.34 -15.90
N ASP A 111 10.73 8.31 -16.91
CA ASP A 111 10.04 7.09 -17.34
C ASP A 111 11.00 5.95 -17.71
N GLU A 112 12.05 6.24 -18.45
CA GLU A 112 13.05 5.23 -18.84
C GLU A 112 13.80 4.66 -17.63
N GLU A 113 14.14 5.51 -16.66
CA GLU A 113 14.80 5.09 -15.42
C GLU A 113 13.85 4.26 -14.55
N LEU A 114 12.59 4.70 -14.40
CA LEU A 114 11.56 3.98 -13.67
C LEU A 114 11.35 2.59 -14.26
N LYS A 115 11.28 2.46 -15.58
CA LYS A 115 11.14 1.18 -16.26
C LYS A 115 12.29 0.23 -15.97
N LEU A 116 13.53 0.71 -15.99
CA LEU A 116 14.70 -0.09 -15.64
C LEU A 116 14.70 -0.53 -14.17
N ILE A 117 14.19 0.31 -13.28
CA ILE A 117 14.00 -0.08 -11.87
C ILE A 117 12.95 -1.19 -11.77
N ILE A 118 11.81 -1.06 -12.43
CA ILE A 118 10.74 -2.07 -12.44
C ILE A 118 11.26 -3.41 -12.95
N GLU A 119 12.07 -3.42 -14.03
CA GLU A 119 12.69 -4.63 -14.55
C GLU A 119 13.58 -5.32 -13.49
N ARG A 120 14.38 -4.57 -12.74
CA ARG A 120 15.21 -5.13 -11.66
C ARG A 120 14.36 -5.65 -10.50
N LEU A 121 13.30 -4.94 -10.12
CA LEU A 121 12.42 -5.37 -9.03
C LEU A 121 11.70 -6.68 -9.32
N HIS A 122 11.39 -6.98 -10.57
CA HIS A 122 10.81 -8.28 -10.97
C HIS A 122 11.74 -9.48 -10.70
N GLU A 123 13.04 -9.26 -10.53
CA GLU A 123 13.98 -10.32 -10.13
C GLU A 123 13.87 -10.66 -8.63
N ASP A 124 13.37 -9.74 -7.82
CA ASP A 124 13.42 -9.80 -6.35
C ASP A 124 12.05 -9.95 -5.68
N CYS A 125 10.93 -9.69 -6.37
CA CYS A 125 9.60 -9.85 -5.81
C CYS A 125 8.59 -10.42 -6.81
N SER A 126 7.51 -11.02 -6.30
CA SER A 126 6.46 -11.66 -7.13
C SER A 126 5.57 -10.63 -7.84
N HIS A 127 5.29 -9.52 -7.15
CA HIS A 127 4.44 -8.45 -7.66
C HIS A 127 5.16 -7.10 -7.57
N VAL A 128 5.34 -6.44 -8.71
CA VAL A 128 5.70 -5.03 -8.80
C VAL A 128 4.42 -4.26 -9.06
N SER A 129 4.00 -3.47 -8.08
CA SER A 129 2.76 -2.69 -8.09
C SER A 129 3.06 -1.21 -8.30
N MET A 130 2.24 -0.54 -9.07
CA MET A 130 2.34 0.90 -9.30
C MET A 130 1.12 1.59 -8.71
N PHE A 131 1.34 2.60 -7.86
CA PHE A 131 0.28 3.43 -7.30
C PHE A 131 -0.22 4.40 -8.36
N ILE A 132 -1.50 4.33 -8.74
CA ILE A 132 -2.06 5.05 -9.86
C ILE A 132 -3.41 5.71 -9.53
N ASP A 133 -3.73 6.78 -10.24
CA ASP A 133 -5.07 7.35 -10.20
C ASP A 133 -6.08 6.48 -10.97
N ALA A 134 -7.36 6.54 -10.57
CA ALA A 134 -8.43 5.77 -11.18
C ALA A 134 -8.86 6.35 -12.53
N ASN A 135 -7.99 6.28 -13.54
CA ASN A 135 -8.27 6.70 -14.91
C ASN A 135 -7.52 5.84 -15.94
N LEU A 136 -7.99 5.80 -17.18
CA LEU A 136 -7.41 4.95 -18.23
C LEU A 136 -5.97 5.31 -18.58
N GLU A 137 -5.63 6.60 -18.58
CA GLU A 137 -4.27 7.07 -18.92
C GLU A 137 -3.25 6.51 -17.93
N SER A 138 -3.58 6.52 -16.63
CA SER A 138 -2.73 5.95 -15.59
C SER A 138 -2.59 4.42 -15.70
N VAL A 139 -3.66 3.72 -16.10
CA VAL A 139 -3.61 2.27 -16.37
C VAL A 139 -2.73 1.97 -17.57
N ASP A 140 -2.90 2.70 -18.68
CA ASP A 140 -2.05 2.53 -19.88
C ASP A 140 -0.59 2.82 -19.56
N TYR A 141 -0.32 3.82 -18.73
CA TYR A 141 1.04 4.11 -18.28
C TYR A 141 1.63 2.96 -17.46
N ALA A 142 0.88 2.40 -16.52
CA ALA A 142 1.33 1.25 -15.74
C ALA A 142 1.62 0.02 -16.63
N LEU A 143 0.79 -0.24 -17.65
CA LEU A 143 1.03 -1.29 -18.64
C LEU A 143 2.31 -1.07 -19.43
N GLU A 144 2.60 0.14 -19.87
CA GLU A 144 3.83 0.49 -20.59
C GLU A 144 5.08 0.36 -19.72
N MET A 145 4.96 0.65 -18.42
CA MET A 145 6.04 0.44 -17.44
C MET A 145 6.30 -1.04 -17.18
N GLY A 146 5.38 -1.94 -17.52
CA GLY A 146 5.57 -3.38 -17.42
C GLY A 146 5.35 -3.94 -16.03
N VAL A 147 4.60 -3.25 -15.15
CA VAL A 147 4.19 -3.80 -13.85
C VAL A 147 3.16 -4.92 -14.00
N ASN A 148 3.04 -5.78 -13.01
CA ASN A 148 2.05 -6.86 -12.99
C ASN A 148 0.95 -6.66 -11.93
N SER A 149 1.00 -5.54 -11.21
CA SER A 149 -0.01 -5.11 -10.24
C SER A 149 -0.18 -3.60 -10.30
N VAL A 150 -1.36 -3.12 -9.91
CA VAL A 150 -1.62 -1.70 -9.66
C VAL A 150 -2.34 -1.54 -8.34
N GLU A 151 -2.06 -0.44 -7.64
CA GLU A 151 -2.85 0.00 -6.50
C GLU A 151 -3.55 1.31 -6.85
N ILE A 152 -4.88 1.28 -6.86
CA ILE A 152 -5.70 2.47 -7.14
C ILE A 152 -5.71 3.39 -5.92
N TYR A 153 -5.37 4.66 -6.15
CA TYR A 153 -5.52 5.73 -5.17
C TYR A 153 -7.00 6.03 -4.92
N THR A 154 -7.49 5.62 -3.76
CA THR A 154 -8.91 5.78 -3.38
C THR A 154 -9.22 7.07 -2.62
N GLY A 155 -8.26 7.98 -2.44
CA GLY A 155 -8.46 9.25 -1.74
C GLY A 155 -9.57 10.14 -2.31
N PRO A 156 -9.70 10.32 -3.64
CA PRO A 156 -10.84 11.04 -4.24
C PRO A 156 -12.19 10.41 -3.88
N TYR A 157 -12.32 9.08 -4.00
CA TYR A 157 -13.49 8.32 -3.61
C TYR A 157 -13.83 8.48 -2.13
N ALA A 158 -12.84 8.38 -1.25
CA ALA A 158 -13.02 8.43 0.20
C ALA A 158 -13.53 9.80 0.70
N LYS A 159 -13.31 10.87 -0.05
CA LYS A 159 -13.75 12.24 0.27
C LYS A 159 -15.22 12.52 -0.10
N LEU A 160 -15.83 11.66 -0.90
CA LEU A 160 -17.21 11.80 -1.37
C LEU A 160 -18.21 11.40 -0.28
N ASN A 161 -19.38 12.03 -0.25
CA ASN A 161 -20.49 11.53 0.54
C ASN A 161 -21.08 10.25 -0.10
N LYS A 162 -21.95 9.56 0.62
CA LYS A 162 -22.49 8.27 0.21
C LYS A 162 -23.20 8.31 -1.16
N ASP A 163 -23.97 9.35 -1.43
CA ASP A 163 -24.73 9.45 -2.69
C ASP A 163 -23.80 9.72 -3.88
N GLU A 164 -22.76 10.52 -3.68
CA GLU A 164 -21.74 10.81 -4.70
C GLU A 164 -20.87 9.57 -5.00
N ARG A 165 -20.58 8.74 -3.98
CA ARG A 165 -19.80 7.51 -4.17
C ARG A 165 -20.47 6.53 -5.13
N VAL A 166 -21.79 6.46 -5.16
CA VAL A 166 -22.50 5.54 -6.08
C VAL A 166 -22.14 5.80 -7.54
N SER A 167 -22.22 7.06 -7.99
CA SER A 167 -21.84 7.41 -9.36
C SER A 167 -20.34 7.23 -9.64
N TYR A 168 -19.50 7.58 -8.66
CA TYR A 168 -18.06 7.44 -8.80
C TYR A 168 -17.61 5.98 -8.88
N ILE A 169 -18.25 5.08 -8.14
CA ILE A 169 -18.01 3.64 -8.20
C ILE A 169 -18.35 3.05 -9.58
N GLU A 170 -19.41 3.52 -10.24
CA GLU A 170 -19.75 3.08 -11.59
C GLU A 170 -18.63 3.42 -12.59
N GLU A 171 -18.05 4.62 -12.49
CA GLU A 171 -16.91 5.04 -13.32
C GLU A 171 -15.65 4.20 -12.98
N MET A 172 -15.33 4.03 -11.71
CA MET A 172 -14.20 3.19 -11.26
C MET A 172 -14.36 1.74 -11.73
N HIS A 173 -15.56 1.21 -11.74
CA HIS A 173 -15.80 -0.19 -12.12
C HIS A 173 -15.39 -0.46 -13.58
N GLU A 174 -15.63 0.45 -14.50
CA GLU A 174 -15.19 0.31 -15.90
C GLU A 174 -13.64 0.32 -16.00
N ILE A 175 -12.97 1.15 -15.21
CA ILE A 175 -11.52 1.20 -15.13
C ILE A 175 -10.98 -0.12 -14.53
N PHE A 176 -11.62 -0.63 -13.48
CA PHE A 176 -11.24 -1.90 -12.86
C PHE A 176 -11.38 -3.09 -13.81
N LYS A 177 -12.45 -3.13 -14.61
CA LYS A 177 -12.61 -4.12 -15.69
C LYS A 177 -11.47 -4.03 -16.72
N TYR A 178 -11.08 -2.81 -17.07
CA TYR A 178 -9.98 -2.60 -18.01
C TYR A 178 -8.65 -3.11 -17.42
N ILE A 179 -8.36 -2.82 -16.14
CA ILE A 179 -7.20 -3.37 -15.42
C ILE A 179 -7.20 -4.90 -15.48
N LYS A 180 -8.30 -5.53 -15.09
CA LYS A 180 -8.43 -7.01 -15.07
C LYS A 180 -8.35 -7.62 -16.47
N SER A 181 -8.88 -6.97 -17.50
CA SER A 181 -8.79 -7.46 -18.90
C SER A 181 -7.36 -7.47 -19.44
N ASN A 182 -6.47 -6.67 -18.85
CA ASN A 182 -5.03 -6.63 -19.13
C ASN A 182 -4.19 -7.51 -18.19
N ASN A 183 -4.82 -8.40 -17.40
CA ASN A 183 -4.18 -9.34 -16.48
C ASN A 183 -3.35 -8.68 -15.37
N LEU A 184 -3.66 -7.46 -14.98
CA LEU A 184 -3.06 -6.83 -13.80
C LEU A 184 -3.79 -7.29 -12.53
N LYS A 185 -3.03 -7.52 -11.45
CA LYS A 185 -3.58 -7.60 -10.09
C LYS A 185 -4.08 -6.21 -9.71
N LEU A 186 -5.30 -6.14 -9.15
CA LEU A 186 -5.96 -4.89 -8.78
C LEU A 186 -6.02 -4.75 -7.26
N ASN A 187 -5.20 -3.85 -6.73
CA ASN A 187 -5.25 -3.45 -5.34
C ASN A 187 -5.91 -2.06 -5.21
N ALA A 188 -6.43 -1.76 -4.04
CA ALA A 188 -6.98 -0.45 -3.72
C ALA A 188 -6.52 0.00 -2.34
N GLY A 189 -6.12 1.26 -2.21
CA GLY A 189 -5.60 1.79 -0.96
C GLY A 189 -5.74 3.30 -0.85
N HIS A 190 -5.48 3.76 0.37
CA HIS A 190 -5.55 5.14 0.82
C HIS A 190 -6.96 5.61 1.24
N ASP A 191 -7.07 6.10 2.46
CA ASP A 191 -8.27 6.68 3.07
C ASP A 191 -9.51 5.75 3.15
N LEU A 192 -9.34 4.44 2.90
CA LEU A 192 -10.39 3.45 3.11
C LEU A 192 -10.66 3.26 4.61
N ASN A 193 -11.94 3.15 4.96
CA ASN A 193 -12.43 3.00 6.32
C ASN A 193 -13.69 2.12 6.38
N LEU A 194 -14.22 1.85 7.59
CA LEU A 194 -15.40 1.00 7.78
C LEU A 194 -16.67 1.54 7.10
N GLU A 195 -16.73 2.87 6.81
CA GLU A 195 -17.90 3.48 6.17
C GLU A 195 -17.86 3.32 4.63
N ASN A 196 -16.68 3.52 4.01
CA ASN A 196 -16.56 3.57 2.54
C ASN A 196 -16.09 2.25 1.89
N LEU A 197 -15.48 1.34 2.66
CA LEU A 197 -14.99 0.06 2.15
C LEU A 197 -16.09 -0.87 1.60
N PRO A 198 -17.27 -1.02 2.25
CA PRO A 198 -18.28 -1.98 1.79
C PRO A 198 -18.68 -1.79 0.32
N GLU A 199 -18.97 -0.56 -0.09
CA GLU A 199 -19.40 -0.24 -1.45
C GLU A 199 -18.35 -0.60 -2.51
N LEU A 200 -17.07 -0.51 -2.14
CA LEU A 200 -15.96 -0.85 -3.02
C LEU A 200 -15.77 -2.38 -3.15
N ILE A 201 -15.92 -3.11 -2.05
CA ILE A 201 -15.80 -4.58 -2.02
C ILE A 201 -16.98 -5.24 -2.74
N ASP A 202 -18.18 -4.66 -2.69
CA ASP A 202 -19.37 -5.17 -3.39
C ASP A 202 -19.20 -5.25 -4.93
N LEU A 203 -18.18 -4.60 -5.48
CA LEU A 203 -17.82 -4.76 -6.90
C LEU A 203 -17.23 -6.15 -7.24
N HIS A 204 -16.78 -6.91 -6.25
CA HIS A 204 -16.21 -8.26 -6.40
C HIS A 204 -15.09 -8.37 -7.46
N ILE A 205 -14.28 -7.34 -7.63
CA ILE A 205 -13.23 -7.27 -8.67
C ILE A 205 -11.84 -6.94 -8.09
N ILE A 206 -11.79 -6.41 -6.86
CA ILE A 206 -10.55 -6.01 -6.19
C ILE A 206 -9.89 -7.25 -5.59
N ASP A 207 -8.58 -7.41 -5.81
CA ASP A 207 -7.81 -8.54 -5.30
C ASP A 207 -7.33 -8.31 -3.86
N GLU A 208 -7.01 -7.05 -3.51
CA GLU A 208 -6.44 -6.70 -2.21
C GLU A 208 -6.79 -5.25 -1.82
N VAL A 209 -6.94 -5.00 -0.53
CA VAL A 209 -7.05 -3.64 0.02
C VAL A 209 -5.97 -3.38 1.06
N SER A 210 -5.35 -2.20 0.99
CA SER A 210 -4.36 -1.71 1.96
C SER A 210 -4.99 -0.67 2.87
N ILE A 211 -5.13 -0.98 4.17
CA ILE A 211 -5.78 -0.09 5.15
C ILE A 211 -4.84 0.14 6.33
N GLY A 212 -4.41 1.37 6.54
CA GLY A 212 -3.47 1.72 7.60
C GLY A 212 -4.04 2.72 8.61
N HIS A 213 -4.25 3.97 8.17
CA HIS A 213 -4.64 5.07 9.04
C HIS A 213 -5.97 4.82 9.76
N ALA A 214 -7.00 4.35 9.04
CA ALA A 214 -8.33 4.11 9.58
C ALA A 214 -8.30 3.01 10.65
N ILE A 215 -7.59 1.90 10.43
CA ILE A 215 -7.44 0.85 11.45
C ILE A 215 -6.94 1.43 12.78
N ILE A 216 -5.93 2.33 12.74
CA ILE A 216 -5.37 2.92 13.95
C ILE A 216 -6.36 3.88 14.61
N THR A 217 -6.94 4.81 13.84
CA THR A 217 -7.83 5.85 14.39
C THR A 217 -9.14 5.25 14.94
N GLU A 218 -9.72 4.30 14.26
CA GLU A 218 -10.92 3.59 14.72
C GLU A 218 -10.62 2.71 15.94
N SER A 219 -9.42 2.07 15.98
CA SER A 219 -9.00 1.25 17.13
C SER A 219 -8.81 2.07 18.42
N LEU A 220 -8.48 3.35 18.33
CA LEU A 220 -8.41 4.22 19.52
C LEU A 220 -9.78 4.39 20.21
N ILE A 221 -10.86 4.24 19.46
CA ILE A 221 -12.23 4.41 19.96
C ILE A 221 -12.88 3.05 20.27
N HIS A 222 -12.68 2.06 19.42
CA HIS A 222 -13.43 0.81 19.41
C HIS A 222 -12.60 -0.41 19.81
N GLY A 223 -11.30 -0.27 19.98
CA GLY A 223 -10.36 -1.38 20.25
C GLY A 223 -9.96 -2.13 18.96
N LEU A 224 -8.71 -2.58 18.91
CA LEU A 224 -8.11 -3.19 17.71
C LEU A 224 -8.86 -4.45 17.25
N ASP A 225 -9.15 -5.37 18.16
CA ASP A 225 -9.81 -6.65 17.85
C ASP A 225 -11.19 -6.45 17.21
N ASN A 226 -11.98 -5.50 17.75
CA ASN A 226 -13.28 -5.19 17.21
C ASN A 226 -13.18 -4.58 15.80
N VAL A 227 -12.25 -3.66 15.60
CA VAL A 227 -12.04 -2.99 14.31
C VAL A 227 -11.58 -3.98 13.26
N LEU A 228 -10.55 -4.79 13.54
CA LEU A 228 -10.07 -5.80 12.61
C LEU A 228 -11.15 -6.83 12.26
N SER A 229 -11.94 -7.28 13.25
CA SER A 229 -13.06 -8.19 13.02
C SER A 229 -14.11 -7.60 12.07
N GLN A 230 -14.37 -6.29 12.15
CA GLN A 230 -15.29 -5.62 11.22
C GLN A 230 -14.74 -5.55 9.80
N TYR A 231 -13.46 -5.18 9.62
CA TYR A 231 -12.82 -5.18 8.31
C TYR A 231 -12.81 -6.56 7.66
N ILE A 232 -12.41 -7.58 8.40
CA ILE A 232 -12.41 -8.98 7.91
C ILE A 232 -13.81 -9.43 7.48
N LYS A 233 -14.84 -9.03 8.21
CA LYS A 233 -16.23 -9.35 7.86
C LYS A 233 -16.70 -8.65 6.57
N ILE A 234 -16.21 -7.46 6.28
CA ILE A 234 -16.55 -6.73 5.04
C ILE A 234 -15.87 -7.38 3.82
N ILE A 235 -14.62 -7.83 4.00
CA ILE A 235 -13.80 -8.36 2.90
C ILE A 235 -14.20 -9.81 2.52
N LYS A 236 -14.77 -10.57 3.45
CA LYS A 236 -15.24 -11.95 3.24
C LYS A 236 -16.67 -12.04 2.71
#